data_6d3b7e69b0616bf989eb02db8dcb31e7
#
_entry.id   6d3b7e69b0616bf989eb02db8dcb31e7
#
_cell.length_a   1.000
_cell.length_b   1.000
_cell.length_c   1.000
_cell.angle_alpha   90.00
_cell.angle_beta   90.00
_cell.angle_gamma   90.00
#
_symmetry.space_group_name_H-M   'P 1'
#
loop_
_entity.id
_entity.type
_entity.pdbx_description
1 polymer ?
#
loop_
_entity_poly.entity_id
_entity_poly.type
_entity_poly.pdbx_seq_one_letter_code
_entity_poly.pdbx_strand_id
1 'polypeptide(L)'
;MSYNIRNGIGIDNIQDIGRIARVILREAPDLVALQELDSATLRVDGRYIPGELGRMTGMHATFGRAIGFAGGSYGIGLLSRTEPLAVRSIPLPGREEARVLLMAEFPDYTVCITHLSLTPEDRLASLPIIREATDTCRKPVLLAGDFNTGNAAAVLAGLGGGFRILSDTTRMTFPSD
;
A
#
# COMPACT_ATOMS: atom_id res chain seq x y z
N MET A 1 -5.65 -3.03 -7.92
CA MET A 1 -6.37 -1.99 -7.14
C MET A 1 -5.42 -1.37 -6.13
N SER A 2 -5.46 -0.04 -5.87
CA SER A 2 -4.84 0.58 -4.70
C SER A 2 -5.93 1.19 -3.84
N TYR A 3 -5.88 0.98 -2.52
CA TYR A 3 -6.97 1.35 -1.63
C TYR A 3 -6.46 1.71 -0.23
N ASN A 4 -6.41 3.00 0.08
CA ASN A 4 -6.23 3.47 1.45
C ASN A 4 -7.54 3.22 2.20
N ILE A 5 -7.51 2.37 3.22
CA ILE A 5 -8.71 1.90 3.93
C ILE A 5 -9.01 2.68 5.21
N ARG A 6 -8.17 3.66 5.58
CA ARG A 6 -8.34 4.47 6.80
C ARG A 6 -8.70 3.59 8.02
N ASN A 7 -7.91 2.56 8.28
CA ASN A 7 -8.14 1.59 9.38
C ASN A 7 -9.55 0.94 9.34
N GLY A 8 -10.19 0.87 8.18
CA GLY A 8 -11.57 0.41 8.03
C GLY A 8 -12.64 1.42 8.42
N ILE A 9 -12.28 2.67 8.70
CA ILE A 9 -13.21 3.72 9.13
C ILE A 9 -13.77 4.45 7.91
N GLY A 10 -15.08 4.39 7.72
CA GLY A 10 -15.79 5.12 6.67
C GLY A 10 -15.92 6.63 6.94
N ILE A 11 -16.47 7.37 5.98
CA ILE A 11 -16.81 8.80 6.14
C ILE A 11 -17.86 9.04 7.23
N ASP A 12 -18.64 8.01 7.57
CA ASP A 12 -19.60 7.98 8.68
C ASP A 12 -18.95 7.76 10.05
N ASN A 13 -17.61 7.66 10.10
CA ASN A 13 -16.80 7.33 11.27
C ASN A 13 -17.11 5.96 11.89
N ILE A 14 -17.73 5.05 11.13
CA ILE A 14 -17.95 3.67 11.56
C ILE A 14 -16.84 2.79 11.01
N GLN A 15 -16.19 2.02 11.91
CA GLN A 15 -15.22 1.01 11.51
C GLN A 15 -15.94 -0.27 11.06
N ASP A 16 -15.79 -0.64 9.79
CA ASP A 16 -16.40 -1.86 9.21
C ASP A 16 -15.46 -2.48 8.17
N ILE A 17 -14.70 -3.47 8.60
CA ILE A 17 -13.78 -4.23 7.73
C ILE A 17 -14.55 -5.05 6.68
N GLY A 18 -15.76 -5.49 7.02
CA GLY A 18 -16.64 -6.18 6.05
C GLY A 18 -17.05 -5.28 4.89
N ARG A 19 -17.20 -3.96 5.12
CA ARG A 19 -17.47 -2.97 4.08
C ARG A 19 -16.29 -2.90 3.09
N ILE A 20 -15.05 -2.87 3.61
CA ILE A 20 -13.84 -2.91 2.78
C ILE A 20 -13.79 -4.18 1.93
N ALA A 21 -14.02 -5.34 2.55
CA ALA A 21 -14.06 -6.62 1.85
C ALA A 21 -15.13 -6.65 0.73
N ARG A 22 -16.33 -6.11 0.97
CA ARG A 22 -17.39 -6.02 -0.06
C ARG A 22 -16.96 -5.16 -1.27
N VAL A 23 -16.26 -4.06 -1.03
CA VAL A 23 -15.71 -3.23 -2.13
C VAL A 23 -14.72 -4.05 -2.95
N ILE A 24 -13.77 -4.72 -2.30
CA ILE A 24 -12.76 -5.55 -2.97
C ILE A 24 -13.42 -6.67 -3.78
N LEU A 25 -14.40 -7.36 -3.20
CA LEU A 25 -15.14 -8.45 -3.89
C LEU A 25 -15.92 -7.96 -5.10
N ARG A 26 -16.54 -6.77 -5.01
CA ARG A 26 -17.29 -6.16 -6.12
C ARG A 26 -16.39 -5.81 -7.30
N GLU A 27 -15.21 -5.22 -7.02
CA GLU A 27 -14.24 -4.84 -8.06
C GLU A 27 -13.44 -6.05 -8.58
N ALA A 28 -13.45 -7.16 -7.85
CA ALA A 28 -12.81 -8.44 -8.18
C ALA A 28 -11.37 -8.34 -8.72
N PRO A 29 -10.47 -7.56 -8.10
CA PRO A 29 -9.10 -7.40 -8.57
C PRO A 29 -8.27 -8.66 -8.31
N ASP A 30 -7.19 -8.84 -9.08
CA ASP A 30 -6.19 -9.89 -8.82
C ASP A 30 -5.22 -9.50 -7.68
N LEU A 31 -5.00 -8.18 -7.52
CA LEU A 31 -4.08 -7.60 -6.54
C LEU A 31 -4.71 -6.36 -5.89
N VAL A 32 -4.56 -6.22 -4.57
CA VAL A 32 -4.98 -5.03 -3.83
C VAL A 32 -3.82 -4.53 -2.98
N ALA A 33 -3.30 -3.35 -3.33
CA ALA A 33 -2.41 -2.59 -2.47
C ALA A 33 -3.23 -1.85 -1.42
N LEU A 34 -3.01 -2.16 -0.14
CA LEU A 34 -3.72 -1.57 0.98
C LEU A 34 -2.82 -0.59 1.74
N GLN A 35 -3.35 0.56 2.10
CA GLN A 35 -2.69 1.53 2.97
C GLN A 35 -3.55 1.75 4.23
N GLU A 36 -2.92 2.24 5.28
CA GLU A 36 -3.52 2.48 6.61
C GLU A 36 -4.11 1.20 7.22
N LEU A 37 -3.28 0.18 7.33
CA LEU A 37 -3.65 -1.15 7.76
C LEU A 37 -3.13 -1.46 9.16
N ASP A 38 -4.03 -1.82 10.07
CA ASP A 38 -3.70 -2.26 11.42
C ASP A 38 -3.44 -3.77 11.49
N SER A 39 -2.50 -4.13 12.35
CA SER A 39 -2.19 -5.50 12.73
C SER A 39 -2.12 -5.59 14.26
N ALA A 40 -3.12 -6.18 14.88
CA ALA A 40 -3.21 -6.42 16.32
C ALA A 40 -3.09 -5.17 17.20
N THR A 41 -3.50 -4.00 16.71
CA THR A 41 -3.52 -2.78 17.52
C THR A 41 -4.74 -2.73 18.42
N LEU A 42 -4.66 -1.95 19.50
CA LEU A 42 -5.79 -1.77 20.42
C LEU A 42 -7.00 -1.11 19.75
N ARG A 43 -6.80 -0.24 18.73
CA ARG A 43 -7.92 0.41 18.05
C ARG A 43 -8.73 -0.52 17.12
N VAL A 44 -8.24 -1.74 16.90
CA VAL A 44 -8.96 -2.81 16.19
C VAL A 44 -9.15 -4.04 17.09
N ASP A 45 -9.17 -3.84 18.42
CA ASP A 45 -9.39 -4.87 19.44
C ASP A 45 -8.41 -6.07 19.30
N GLY A 46 -7.16 -5.80 18.96
CA GLY A 46 -6.12 -6.82 18.79
C GLY A 46 -6.30 -7.71 17.56
N ARG A 47 -7.21 -7.37 16.66
CA ARG A 47 -7.51 -8.16 15.44
C ARG A 47 -6.40 -8.03 14.40
N TYR A 48 -6.12 -9.14 13.72
CA TYR A 48 -5.19 -9.15 12.57
C TYR A 48 -5.95 -8.82 11.28
N ILE A 49 -6.13 -7.52 11.00
CA ILE A 49 -6.95 -7.03 9.89
C ILE A 49 -6.51 -7.54 8.52
N PRO A 50 -5.18 -7.65 8.19
CA PRO A 50 -4.76 -8.25 6.92
C PRO A 50 -5.32 -9.65 6.71
N GLY A 51 -5.20 -10.52 7.69
CA GLY A 51 -5.71 -11.88 7.63
C GLY A 51 -7.23 -11.96 7.56
N GLU A 52 -7.95 -11.07 8.25
CA GLU A 52 -9.41 -11.00 8.15
C GLU A 52 -9.85 -10.62 6.73
N LEU A 53 -9.24 -9.60 6.13
CA LEU A 53 -9.50 -9.21 4.74
C LEU A 53 -9.17 -10.35 3.78
N GLY A 54 -8.02 -11.02 3.98
CA GLY A 54 -7.65 -12.20 3.19
C GLY A 54 -8.72 -13.29 3.23
N ARG A 55 -9.16 -13.65 4.45
CA ARG A 55 -10.22 -14.65 4.64
C ARG A 55 -11.57 -14.23 4.02
N MET A 56 -11.98 -12.96 4.19
CA MET A 56 -13.23 -12.45 3.67
C MET A 56 -13.27 -12.38 2.14
N THR A 57 -12.11 -12.14 1.51
CA THR A 57 -11.99 -11.97 0.05
C THR A 57 -11.52 -13.23 -0.67
N GLY A 58 -11.09 -14.27 0.07
CA GLY A 58 -10.48 -15.46 -0.50
C GLY A 58 -9.10 -15.20 -1.11
N MET A 59 -8.38 -14.18 -0.61
CA MET A 59 -7.06 -13.78 -1.11
C MET A 59 -5.96 -14.03 -0.07
N HIS A 60 -4.74 -14.24 -0.53
CA HIS A 60 -3.55 -14.29 0.32
C HIS A 60 -3.22 -12.88 0.84
N ALA A 61 -2.95 -12.76 2.14
CA ALA A 61 -2.65 -11.48 2.77
C ALA A 61 -1.17 -11.41 3.17
N THR A 62 -0.52 -10.35 2.74
CA THR A 62 0.85 -9.99 3.13
C THR A 62 0.83 -8.63 3.83
N PHE A 63 1.54 -8.50 4.96
CA PHE A 63 1.60 -7.27 5.73
C PHE A 63 3.03 -6.71 5.76
N GLY A 64 3.16 -5.42 5.46
CA GLY A 64 4.39 -4.64 5.57
C GLY A 64 4.28 -3.66 6.75
N ARG A 65 4.97 -3.97 7.85
CA ARG A 65 5.01 -3.11 9.03
C ARG A 65 5.80 -1.84 8.73
N ALA A 66 5.19 -0.68 8.97
CA ALA A 66 5.87 0.61 8.99
C ALA A 66 6.30 0.98 10.40
N ILE A 67 5.37 0.93 11.36
CA ILE A 67 5.61 1.31 12.77
C ILE A 67 5.01 0.30 13.75
N GLY A 68 5.50 0.33 15.00
CA GLY A 68 4.77 -0.17 16.16
C GLY A 68 3.72 0.87 16.57
N PHE A 69 2.49 0.46 16.79
CA PHE A 69 1.42 1.39 17.14
C PHE A 69 0.39 0.72 18.07
N ALA A 70 0.00 1.40 19.14
CA ALA A 70 -1.06 1.00 20.05
C ALA A 70 -1.05 -0.50 20.42
N GLY A 71 0.10 -1.04 20.84
CA GLY A 71 0.28 -2.44 21.25
C GLY A 71 0.44 -3.44 20.10
N GLY A 72 0.25 -3.03 18.86
CA GLY A 72 0.41 -3.85 17.66
C GLY A 72 1.31 -3.18 16.64
N SER A 73 0.94 -3.27 15.36
CA SER A 73 1.66 -2.70 14.24
C SER A 73 0.71 -1.99 13.28
N TYR A 74 1.24 -0.98 12.59
CA TYR A 74 0.55 -0.25 11.55
C TYR A 74 1.42 -0.16 10.29
N GLY A 75 0.80 -0.16 9.12
CA GLY A 75 1.54 -0.15 7.87
C GLY A 75 0.68 -0.33 6.63
N ILE A 76 1.19 -1.12 5.72
CA ILE A 76 0.59 -1.38 4.41
C ILE A 76 0.43 -2.89 4.19
N GLY A 77 -0.34 -3.27 3.17
CA GLY A 77 -0.54 -4.69 2.87
C GLY A 77 -0.79 -4.97 1.40
N LEU A 78 -0.67 -6.22 1.05
CA LEU A 78 -1.06 -6.78 -0.23
C LEU A 78 -2.08 -7.88 -0.01
N LEU A 79 -3.18 -7.82 -0.75
CA LEU A 79 -4.00 -8.99 -1.01
C LEU A 79 -3.74 -9.46 -2.44
N SER A 80 -3.55 -10.75 -2.63
CA SER A 80 -3.26 -11.36 -3.94
C SER A 80 -3.99 -12.70 -4.11
N ARG A 81 -4.40 -13.02 -5.34
CA ARG A 81 -5.05 -14.32 -5.61
C ARG A 81 -4.11 -15.49 -5.47
N THR A 82 -2.82 -15.27 -5.72
CA THR A 82 -1.77 -16.28 -5.56
C THR A 82 -0.81 -15.85 -4.46
N GLU A 83 -0.21 -16.81 -3.78
CA GLU A 83 0.80 -16.54 -2.76
C GLU A 83 2.10 -16.02 -3.42
N PRO A 84 2.71 -14.94 -2.90
CA PRO A 84 4.00 -14.46 -3.40
C PRO A 84 5.12 -15.47 -3.10
N LEU A 85 6.08 -15.59 -4.01
CA LEU A 85 7.27 -16.44 -3.86
C LEU A 85 8.22 -15.92 -2.78
N ALA A 86 8.32 -14.60 -2.66
CA ALA A 86 9.16 -13.92 -1.68
C ALA A 86 8.56 -12.55 -1.33
N VAL A 87 8.84 -12.11 -0.11
CA VAL A 87 8.40 -10.80 0.40
C VAL A 87 9.56 -10.12 1.09
N ARG A 88 9.74 -8.83 0.85
CA ARG A 88 10.69 -7.99 1.59
C ARG A 88 10.11 -6.60 1.84
N SER A 89 10.58 -5.97 2.91
CA SER A 89 10.22 -4.60 3.28
C SER A 89 11.47 -3.74 3.34
N ILE A 90 11.40 -2.53 2.79
CA ILE A 90 12.49 -1.56 2.77
C ILE A 90 11.99 -0.29 3.47
N PRO A 91 12.68 0.20 4.51
CA PRO A 91 12.31 1.44 5.17
C PRO A 91 12.36 2.63 4.20
N LEU A 92 11.39 3.52 4.32
CA LEU A 92 11.33 4.78 3.59
C LEU A 92 11.27 5.96 4.57
N PRO A 93 11.77 7.14 4.18
CA PRO A 93 11.67 8.36 4.97
C PRO A 93 10.23 8.75 5.29
N GLY A 94 10.03 9.23 6.53
CA GLY A 94 8.77 9.77 7.02
C GLY A 94 8.98 10.32 8.43
N ARG A 95 9.16 11.65 8.55
CA ARG A 95 9.41 12.30 9.85
C ARG A 95 8.19 12.34 10.75
N GLU A 96 6.99 12.39 10.15
CA GLU A 96 5.74 12.31 10.89
C GLU A 96 5.40 10.87 11.28
N GLU A 97 5.76 9.92 10.43
CA GLU A 97 5.54 8.49 10.60
C GLU A 97 6.48 7.73 9.67
N ALA A 98 7.23 6.78 10.19
CA ALA A 98 8.10 5.95 9.36
C ALA A 98 7.29 5.23 8.27
N ARG A 99 7.84 5.20 7.06
CA ARG A 99 7.21 4.61 5.87
C ARG A 99 7.93 3.33 5.45
N VAL A 100 7.31 2.57 4.57
CA VAL A 100 7.86 1.32 4.09
C VAL A 100 7.50 1.09 2.62
N LEU A 101 8.41 0.48 1.87
CA LEU A 101 8.14 -0.16 0.60
C LEU A 101 8.01 -1.66 0.84
N LEU A 102 6.85 -2.23 0.60
CA LEU A 102 6.59 -3.66 0.61
C LEU A 102 6.77 -4.20 -0.80
N MET A 103 7.65 -5.18 -0.98
CA MET A 103 7.88 -5.83 -2.27
C MET A 103 7.49 -7.30 -2.17
N ALA A 104 6.63 -7.74 -3.08
CA ALA A 104 6.16 -9.12 -3.20
C ALA A 104 6.51 -9.65 -4.59
N GLU A 105 7.31 -10.70 -4.66
CA GLU A 105 7.73 -11.35 -5.91
C GLU A 105 6.76 -12.45 -6.30
N PHE A 106 6.33 -12.46 -7.56
CA PHE A 106 5.54 -13.51 -8.19
C PHE A 106 6.33 -14.15 -9.36
N PRO A 107 5.85 -15.26 -9.94
CA PRO A 107 6.58 -15.92 -11.05
C PRO A 107 6.92 -14.98 -12.19
N ASP A 108 6.00 -14.09 -12.61
CA ASP A 108 6.13 -13.29 -13.82
C ASP A 108 6.29 -11.78 -13.57
N TYR A 109 6.13 -11.30 -12.33
CA TYR A 109 6.19 -9.88 -11.98
C TYR A 109 6.54 -9.67 -10.52
N THR A 110 6.85 -8.43 -10.15
CA THR A 110 7.01 -7.99 -8.75
C THR A 110 6.00 -6.88 -8.46
N VAL A 111 5.34 -6.94 -7.33
CA VAL A 111 4.46 -5.87 -6.84
C VAL A 111 5.19 -5.11 -5.75
N CYS A 112 5.23 -3.79 -5.90
CA CYS A 112 5.77 -2.86 -4.93
C CYS A 112 4.64 -1.98 -4.41
N ILE A 113 4.49 -1.91 -3.08
CA ILE A 113 3.43 -1.13 -2.43
C ILE A 113 4.07 -0.13 -1.49
N THR A 114 3.55 1.09 -1.48
CA THR A 114 4.00 2.13 -0.57
C THR A 114 2.84 3.00 -0.07
N HIS A 115 3.10 3.73 1.00
CA HIS A 115 2.32 4.87 1.47
C HIS A 115 3.34 5.95 1.83
N LEU A 116 3.52 6.93 0.94
CA LEU A 116 4.56 7.95 1.09
C LEU A 116 4.18 8.97 2.18
N SER A 117 5.20 9.67 2.68
CA SER A 117 5.07 10.72 3.68
C SER A 117 4.18 11.88 3.21
N LEU A 118 3.50 12.52 4.14
CA LEU A 118 2.81 13.79 3.91
C LEU A 118 3.79 14.95 3.68
N THR A 119 5.05 14.79 4.13
CA THR A 119 6.11 15.78 3.97
C THR A 119 6.75 15.68 2.58
N PRO A 120 6.74 16.76 1.76
CA PRO A 120 7.26 16.74 0.39
C PRO A 120 8.71 16.26 0.28
N GLU A 121 9.60 16.70 1.19
CA GLU A 121 11.02 16.34 1.18
C GLU A 121 11.23 14.85 1.41
N ASP A 122 10.47 14.25 2.33
CA ASP A 122 10.55 12.82 2.64
C ASP A 122 9.99 11.99 1.48
N ARG A 123 8.91 12.47 0.80
CA ARG A 123 8.43 11.85 -0.45
C ARG A 123 9.51 11.82 -1.52
N LEU A 124 10.16 12.96 -1.75
CA LEU A 124 11.22 13.05 -2.75
C LEU A 124 12.42 12.17 -2.38
N ALA A 125 12.79 12.11 -1.11
CA ALA A 125 13.87 11.25 -0.62
C ALA A 125 13.54 9.75 -0.73
N SER A 126 12.26 9.37 -0.73
CA SER A 126 11.81 7.99 -0.93
C SER A 126 11.99 7.50 -2.37
N LEU A 127 11.91 8.39 -3.37
CA LEU A 127 11.91 7.98 -4.78
C LEU A 127 13.21 7.31 -5.25
N PRO A 128 14.42 7.81 -4.92
CA PRO A 128 15.65 7.11 -5.27
C PRO A 128 15.77 5.74 -4.58
N ILE A 129 15.28 5.58 -3.35
CA ILE A 129 15.27 4.29 -2.64
C ILE A 129 14.36 3.29 -3.36
N ILE A 130 13.16 3.74 -3.76
CA ILE A 130 12.21 2.91 -4.53
C ILE A 130 12.84 2.53 -5.87
N ARG A 131 13.46 3.47 -6.59
CA ARG A 131 14.14 3.21 -7.84
C ARG A 131 15.24 2.18 -7.70
N GLU A 132 16.16 2.35 -6.75
CA GLU A 132 17.25 1.40 -6.50
C GLU A 132 16.70 -0.01 -6.20
N ALA A 133 15.66 -0.10 -5.38
CA ALA A 133 15.01 -1.37 -5.05
C ALA A 133 14.39 -2.03 -6.29
N THR A 134 13.74 -1.25 -7.16
CA THR A 134 13.06 -1.77 -8.35
C THR A 134 14.03 -2.06 -9.50
N ASP A 135 15.14 -1.34 -9.62
CA ASP A 135 16.19 -1.59 -10.62
C ASP A 135 16.86 -2.96 -10.43
N THR A 136 16.78 -3.54 -9.22
CA THR A 136 17.25 -4.92 -8.96
C THR A 136 16.31 -5.99 -9.49
N CYS A 137 15.07 -5.64 -9.84
CA CYS A 137 14.07 -6.59 -10.32
C CYS A 137 14.33 -6.96 -11.78
N ARG A 138 14.37 -8.27 -12.08
CA ARG A 138 14.52 -8.79 -13.44
C ARG A 138 13.18 -8.95 -14.18
N LYS A 139 12.07 -8.83 -13.45
CA LYS A 139 10.70 -8.99 -13.92
C LYS A 139 10.01 -7.64 -13.99
N PRO A 140 8.93 -7.48 -14.76
CA PRO A 140 8.11 -6.27 -14.71
C PRO A 140 7.70 -5.91 -13.29
N VAL A 141 7.73 -4.62 -12.96
CA VAL A 141 7.37 -4.10 -11.64
C VAL A 141 6.06 -3.33 -11.75
N LEU A 142 5.12 -3.68 -10.87
CA LEU A 142 3.90 -2.93 -10.61
C LEU A 142 4.08 -2.14 -9.32
N LEU A 143 4.16 -0.81 -9.41
CA LEU A 143 4.25 0.06 -8.25
C LEU A 143 2.88 0.68 -7.98
N ALA A 144 2.33 0.43 -6.80
CA ALA A 144 1.03 0.92 -6.37
C ALA A 144 1.10 1.52 -4.96
N GLY A 145 0.18 2.41 -4.62
CA GLY A 145 0.12 2.97 -3.27
C GLY A 145 -0.54 4.32 -3.21
N ASP A 146 -0.48 4.91 -2.01
CA ASP A 146 -0.82 6.29 -1.76
C ASP A 146 0.46 7.14 -1.78
N PHE A 147 0.62 7.92 -2.83
CA PHE A 147 1.80 8.76 -3.01
C PHE A 147 1.70 10.11 -2.30
N ASN A 148 0.57 10.42 -1.67
CA ASN A 148 0.30 11.68 -0.96
C ASN A 148 0.64 12.94 -1.77
N THR A 149 0.39 12.89 -3.08
CA THR A 149 0.66 14.02 -3.99
C THR A 149 -0.28 14.02 -5.19
N GLY A 150 -0.71 15.19 -5.60
CA GLY A 150 -1.37 15.41 -6.90
C GLY A 150 -0.39 15.61 -8.07
N ASN A 151 0.93 15.64 -7.81
CA ASN A 151 1.94 15.87 -8.84
C ASN A 151 2.58 14.55 -9.31
N ALA A 152 1.86 13.80 -10.13
CA ALA A 152 2.33 12.54 -10.70
C ALA A 152 3.60 12.71 -11.55
N ALA A 153 3.78 13.84 -12.23
CA ALA A 153 4.96 14.10 -13.05
C ALA A 153 6.24 14.17 -12.21
N ALA A 154 6.19 14.82 -11.02
CA ALA A 154 7.33 14.87 -10.12
C ALA A 154 7.71 13.49 -9.58
N VAL A 155 6.72 12.63 -9.28
CA VAL A 155 6.97 11.25 -8.86
C VAL A 155 7.66 10.47 -9.96
N LEU A 156 7.16 10.52 -11.19
CA LEU A 156 7.78 9.83 -12.33
C LEU A 156 9.22 10.29 -12.60
N ALA A 157 9.45 11.61 -12.56
CA ALA A 157 10.80 12.17 -12.72
C ALA A 157 11.76 11.63 -11.66
N GLY A 158 11.32 11.56 -10.40
CA GLY A 158 12.12 11.02 -9.30
C GLY A 158 12.39 9.52 -9.42
N LEU A 159 11.50 8.75 -10.06
CA LEU A 159 11.66 7.32 -10.34
C LEU A 159 12.56 7.05 -11.56
N GLY A 160 13.02 8.09 -12.29
CA GLY A 160 14.05 7.94 -13.34
C GLY A 160 13.58 7.37 -14.68
N GLY A 161 12.30 7.51 -15.03
CA GLY A 161 11.79 7.23 -16.37
C GLY A 161 11.55 5.74 -16.72
N GLY A 162 11.81 4.82 -15.78
CA GLY A 162 11.55 3.38 -15.97
C GLY A 162 10.07 2.99 -15.80
N PHE A 163 9.23 3.92 -15.32
CA PHE A 163 7.84 3.67 -15.04
C PHE A 163 6.90 4.38 -16.00
N ARG A 164 5.74 3.76 -16.24
CA ARG A 164 4.62 4.35 -16.95
C ARG A 164 3.41 4.41 -16.01
N ILE A 165 2.73 5.56 -15.96
CA ILE A 165 1.50 5.71 -15.22
C ILE A 165 0.40 4.89 -15.90
N LEU A 166 -0.32 4.09 -15.11
CA LEU A 166 -1.49 3.32 -15.54
C LEU A 166 -2.79 3.89 -14.97
N SER A 167 -2.71 4.70 -13.93
CA SER A 167 -3.88 5.34 -13.29
C SER A 167 -4.30 6.58 -14.07
N ASP A 168 -5.59 6.92 -13.99
CA ASP A 168 -6.09 8.21 -14.43
C ASP A 168 -5.64 9.31 -13.44
N THR A 169 -4.73 10.17 -13.87
CA THR A 169 -4.20 11.27 -13.03
C THR A 169 -5.02 12.55 -13.13
N THR A 170 -6.09 12.56 -13.91
CA THR A 170 -6.99 13.70 -14.05
C THR A 170 -8.09 13.72 -13.00
N ARG A 171 -8.27 12.61 -12.29
CA ARG A 171 -9.25 12.46 -11.22
C ARG A 171 -8.58 12.44 -9.86
N MET A 172 -9.13 13.20 -8.95
CA MET A 172 -8.77 13.11 -7.55
C MET A 172 -9.28 11.77 -6.99
N THR A 173 -8.44 11.08 -6.23
CA THR A 173 -8.80 9.81 -5.57
C THR A 173 -9.21 10.00 -4.11
N PHE A 174 -8.92 11.15 -3.55
CA PHE A 174 -9.38 11.57 -2.25
C PHE A 174 -10.48 12.62 -2.43
N PRO A 175 -11.65 12.49 -1.75
CA PRO A 175 -12.69 13.49 -1.84
C PRO A 175 -12.11 14.83 -1.34
N SER A 176 -12.05 15.79 -2.24
CA SER A 176 -11.92 17.20 -1.84
C SER A 176 -13.33 17.67 -1.49
N ASP A 177 -13.47 18.26 -0.35
CA ASP A 177 -14.69 18.95 0.07
C ASP A 177 -15.06 20.08 -0.90
#